data_2fdeeb2dfe4dc2b2f1c57b1ec9263a6f
#
_entry.id   2fdeeb2dfe4dc2b2f1c57b1ec9263a6f
#
_cell.length_a   1.000
_cell.length_b   1.000
_cell.length_c   1.000
_cell.angle_alpha   90.00
_cell.angle_beta   90.00
_cell.angle_gamma   90.00
#
_symmetry.space_group_name_H-M   'P 1'
#
loop_
_entity.id
_entity.type
_entity.pdbx_description
1 polymer ?
#
loop_
_entity_poly.entity_id
_entity_poly.type
_entity_poly.pdbx_seq_one_letter_code
_entity_poly.pdbx_strand_id
1 'polypeptide(L)'
;MTPATIGVAIVAILLLMTILSSLRICNEWERKVVLRLGRFGGVRGPGIFFLLPYIEQTPFTIDTRVTTTPFMAEQTLTKDGASVTVDAIMYWRIVDAGRAAIQVVNFTQAVMGAAQGGLRDIIGRNDLSTVLSQRRAAVDSARAA
;
A
#
# COMPACT_ATOMS: atom_id res chain seq x y z
N MET A 1 -3.33 22.86 -51.62
CA MET A 1 -2.58 22.42 -50.41
C MET A 1 -1.36 21.65 -50.87
N THR A 2 -0.18 22.17 -50.59
CA THR A 2 1.06 21.50 -51.00
C THR A 2 1.30 20.26 -50.13
N PRO A 3 1.92 19.17 -50.62
CA PRO A 3 2.19 17.98 -49.84
C PRO A 3 2.99 18.27 -48.56
N ALA A 4 3.78 19.32 -48.55
CA ALA A 4 4.52 19.80 -47.38
C ALA A 4 3.59 20.32 -46.27
N THR A 5 2.50 21.01 -46.58
CA THR A 5 1.56 21.51 -45.57
C THR A 5 0.79 20.37 -44.90
N ILE A 6 0.48 19.30 -45.63
CA ILE A 6 -0.17 18.10 -45.10
C ILE A 6 0.80 17.36 -44.14
N GLY A 7 2.06 17.24 -44.52
CA GLY A 7 3.09 16.62 -43.64
C GLY A 7 3.28 17.36 -42.32
N VAL A 8 3.37 18.69 -42.38
CA VAL A 8 3.49 19.51 -41.15
C VAL A 8 2.23 19.39 -40.29
N ALA A 9 1.04 19.36 -40.85
CA ALA A 9 -0.21 19.20 -40.12
C ALA A 9 -0.26 17.83 -39.40
N ILE A 10 0.16 16.75 -40.04
CA ILE A 10 0.20 15.41 -39.45
C ILE A 10 1.18 15.38 -38.26
N VAL A 11 2.38 15.94 -38.43
CA VAL A 11 3.38 16.00 -37.36
C VAL A 11 2.87 16.83 -36.16
N ALA A 12 2.23 17.97 -36.42
CA ALA A 12 1.63 18.81 -35.39
C ALA A 12 0.54 18.09 -34.58
N ILE A 13 -0.33 17.33 -35.27
CA ILE A 13 -1.38 16.53 -34.64
C ILE A 13 -0.78 15.42 -33.80
N LEU A 14 0.25 14.71 -34.27
CA LEU A 14 0.94 13.67 -33.51
C LEU A 14 1.61 14.22 -32.27
N LEU A 15 2.26 15.39 -32.37
CA LEU A 15 2.86 16.07 -31.21
C LEU A 15 1.79 16.48 -30.20
N LEU A 16 0.68 17.05 -30.66
CA LEU A 16 -0.42 17.43 -29.78
C LEU A 16 -1.02 16.23 -29.06
N MET A 17 -1.25 15.13 -29.77
CA MET A 17 -1.74 13.87 -29.18
C MET A 17 -0.76 13.31 -28.13
N THR A 18 0.54 13.39 -28.38
CA THR A 18 1.56 12.93 -27.44
C THR A 18 1.58 13.77 -26.17
N ILE A 19 1.45 15.10 -26.30
CA ILE A 19 1.39 16.03 -25.17
C ILE A 19 0.13 15.79 -24.33
N LEU A 20 -1.03 15.64 -24.97
CA LEU A 20 -2.29 15.35 -24.27
C LEU A 20 -2.26 13.98 -23.55
N SER A 21 -1.65 12.98 -24.14
CA SER A 21 -1.47 11.66 -23.54
C SER A 21 -0.48 11.64 -22.37
N SER A 22 0.40 12.63 -22.31
CA SER A 22 1.41 12.82 -21.25
C SER A 22 0.81 13.29 -19.91
N LEU A 23 -0.39 13.89 -19.94
CA LEU A 23 -1.03 14.44 -18.75
C LEU A 23 -1.68 13.33 -17.94
N ARG A 24 -1.28 13.19 -16.69
CA ARG A 24 -1.86 12.23 -15.74
C ARG A 24 -2.28 12.93 -14.45
N ILE A 25 -3.40 12.48 -13.92
CA ILE A 25 -3.96 12.95 -12.65
C ILE A 25 -3.73 11.85 -11.60
N CYS A 26 -3.34 12.25 -10.41
CA CYS A 26 -3.20 11.40 -9.25
C CYS A 26 -4.04 11.95 -8.10
N ASN A 27 -4.84 11.11 -7.49
CA ASN A 27 -5.67 11.48 -6.35
C ASN A 27 -4.81 11.77 -5.12
N GLU A 28 -5.35 12.50 -4.15
CA GLU A 28 -4.62 12.93 -2.96
C GLU A 28 -4.10 11.75 -2.11
N TRP A 29 -4.87 10.68 -2.05
CA TRP A 29 -4.56 9.47 -1.30
C TRP A 29 -3.72 8.45 -2.08
N GLU A 30 -3.48 8.70 -3.36
CA GLU A 30 -2.71 7.82 -4.22
C GLU A 30 -1.27 8.30 -4.37
N ARG A 31 -0.36 7.35 -4.51
CA ARG A 31 1.02 7.58 -4.90
C ARG A 31 1.33 6.71 -6.11
N LYS A 32 1.71 7.34 -7.22
CA LYS A 32 2.09 6.63 -8.44
C LYS A 32 3.59 6.45 -8.49
N VAL A 33 4.01 5.20 -8.59
CA VAL A 33 5.42 4.85 -8.74
C VAL A 33 5.77 4.92 -10.21
N VAL A 34 6.73 5.78 -10.55
CA VAL A 34 7.20 5.98 -11.91
C VAL A 34 8.45 5.14 -12.14
N LEU A 35 8.37 4.29 -13.14
CA LEU A 35 9.53 3.58 -13.69
C LEU A 35 9.98 4.27 -14.96
N ARG A 36 11.26 4.59 -15.06
CA ARG A 36 11.89 5.15 -16.24
C ARG A 36 12.79 4.09 -16.88
N LEU A 37 12.41 3.60 -18.06
CA LEU A 37 13.10 2.50 -18.75
C LEU A 37 13.34 1.25 -17.85
N GLY A 38 12.32 0.90 -17.04
CA GLY A 38 12.39 -0.23 -16.11
C GLY A 38 13.13 0.04 -14.80
N ARG A 39 13.74 1.22 -14.62
CA ARG A 39 14.39 1.62 -13.36
C ARG A 39 13.48 2.51 -12.54
N PHE A 40 13.60 2.43 -11.23
CA PHE A 40 12.89 3.31 -10.33
C PHE A 40 13.26 4.78 -10.57
N GLY A 41 12.31 5.57 -11.05
CA GLY A 41 12.47 6.99 -11.33
C GLY A 41 11.97 7.90 -10.20
N GLY A 42 11.19 7.34 -9.27
CA GLY A 42 10.64 8.10 -8.14
C GLY A 42 9.16 7.86 -7.92
N VAL A 43 8.61 8.54 -6.93
CA VAL A 43 7.18 8.53 -6.61
C VAL A 43 6.59 9.89 -6.94
N ARG A 44 5.50 9.90 -7.69
CA ARG A 44 4.73 11.12 -7.95
C ARG A 44 3.59 11.23 -6.94
N GLY A 45 3.50 12.43 -6.36
CA GLY A 45 2.46 12.78 -5.39
C GLY A 45 1.14 13.18 -6.05
N PRO A 46 0.19 13.67 -5.26
CA PRO A 46 -1.12 14.09 -5.72
C PRO A 46 -1.04 15.28 -6.67
N GLY A 47 -2.03 15.38 -7.56
CA GLY A 47 -2.17 16.46 -8.51
C GLY A 47 -1.90 16.05 -9.94
N ILE A 48 -1.67 17.05 -10.78
CA ILE A 48 -1.40 16.89 -12.22
C ILE A 48 0.11 16.77 -12.42
N PHE A 49 0.54 15.75 -13.13
CA PHE A 49 1.94 15.59 -13.50
C PHE A 49 2.09 15.13 -14.95
N PHE A 50 3.23 15.47 -15.53
CA PHE A 50 3.58 15.06 -16.88
C PHE A 50 4.38 13.77 -16.83
N LEU A 51 4.00 12.83 -17.71
CA LEU A 51 4.64 11.55 -17.90
C LEU A 51 5.12 11.46 -19.35
N LEU A 52 6.36 11.06 -19.57
CA LEU A 52 6.87 10.81 -20.91
C LEU A 52 6.34 9.45 -21.39
N PRO A 53 5.36 9.41 -22.34
CA PRO A 53 4.55 8.21 -22.58
C PRO A 53 5.33 7.00 -23.08
N TYR A 54 6.51 7.18 -23.66
CA TYR A 54 7.33 6.09 -24.19
C TYR A 54 8.49 5.67 -23.25
N ILE A 55 8.86 6.53 -22.31
CA ILE A 55 10.04 6.34 -21.45
C ILE A 55 9.64 6.04 -20.02
N GLU A 56 8.55 6.64 -19.55
CA GLU A 56 8.05 6.56 -18.20
C GLU A 56 6.75 5.74 -18.14
N GLN A 57 6.69 4.83 -17.20
CA GLN A 57 5.52 4.01 -16.93
C GLN A 57 5.15 4.10 -15.45
N THR A 58 3.86 4.04 -15.15
CA THR A 58 3.33 3.99 -13.78
C THR A 58 2.62 2.66 -13.55
N PRO A 59 3.37 1.55 -13.38
CA PRO A 59 2.76 0.22 -13.23
C PRO A 59 2.07 0.04 -11.89
N PHE A 60 2.48 0.81 -10.86
CA PHE A 60 1.95 0.68 -9.50
C PHE A 60 1.31 1.98 -9.04
N THR A 61 0.07 1.85 -8.56
CA THR A 61 -0.65 2.89 -7.82
C THR A 61 -0.84 2.38 -6.40
N ILE A 62 -0.35 3.12 -5.42
CA ILE A 62 -0.38 2.74 -4.01
C ILE A 62 -1.30 3.68 -3.27
N ASP A 63 -2.28 3.12 -2.57
CA ASP A 63 -3.16 3.85 -1.66
C ASP A 63 -2.45 4.03 -0.31
N THR A 64 -2.43 5.27 0.20
CA THR A 64 -1.81 5.63 1.48
C THR A 64 -2.79 5.74 2.62
N ARG A 65 -4.07 5.45 2.39
CA ARG A 65 -5.11 5.43 3.42
C ARG A 65 -4.88 4.27 4.40
N VAL A 66 -5.50 4.38 5.56
CA VAL A 66 -5.50 3.30 6.53
C VAL A 66 -6.35 2.16 6.01
N THR A 67 -5.74 0.99 5.90
CA THR A 67 -6.40 -0.26 5.51
C THR A 67 -6.67 -1.10 6.74
N THR A 68 -7.88 -1.64 6.82
CA THR A 68 -8.29 -2.53 7.91
C THR A 68 -8.27 -3.97 7.43
N THR A 69 -7.54 -4.82 8.11
CA THR A 69 -7.44 -6.24 7.77
C THR A 69 -7.76 -7.08 9.00
N PRO A 70 -8.88 -7.83 9.00
CA PRO A 70 -9.14 -8.81 10.03
C PRO A 70 -8.20 -10.01 9.84
N PHE A 71 -7.67 -10.54 10.90
CA PHE A 71 -6.90 -11.78 10.88
C PHE A 71 -7.18 -12.63 12.11
N MET A 72 -7.16 -13.94 11.91
CA MET A 72 -7.29 -14.92 12.97
C MET A 72 -5.90 -15.45 13.30
N ALA A 73 -5.49 -15.38 14.54
CA ALA A 73 -4.33 -16.12 15.00
C ALA A 73 -4.82 -17.54 15.33
N GLU A 74 -4.43 -18.50 14.51
CA GLU A 74 -4.69 -19.91 14.76
C GLU A 74 -4.20 -20.31 16.15
N GLN A 75 -4.78 -21.38 16.70
CA GLN A 75 -4.54 -21.93 18.03
C GLN A 75 -3.07 -21.77 18.47
N THR A 76 -2.83 -20.83 19.35
CA THR A 76 -1.51 -20.56 19.91
C THR A 76 -1.49 -21.04 21.35
N LEU A 77 -0.45 -21.77 21.76
CA LEU A 77 -0.26 -22.18 23.14
C LEU A 77 0.28 -20.99 23.95
N THR A 78 -0.38 -20.70 25.07
CA THR A 78 0.16 -19.80 26.11
C THR A 78 1.29 -20.48 26.86
N LYS A 79 2.04 -19.70 27.66
CA LYS A 79 3.09 -20.24 28.52
C LYS A 79 2.60 -21.35 29.47
N ASP A 80 1.34 -21.29 29.90
CA ASP A 80 0.68 -22.27 30.77
C ASP A 80 0.22 -23.53 30.01
N GLY A 81 0.49 -23.65 28.68
CA GLY A 81 0.07 -24.77 27.85
C GLY A 81 -1.40 -24.72 27.44
N ALA A 82 -2.10 -23.65 27.71
CA ALA A 82 -3.49 -23.47 27.26
C ALA A 82 -3.55 -23.07 25.79
N SER A 83 -4.41 -23.73 25.02
CA SER A 83 -4.66 -23.37 23.62
C SER A 83 -5.68 -22.24 23.54
N VAL A 84 -5.31 -21.13 22.92
CA VAL A 84 -6.19 -19.97 22.70
C VAL A 84 -6.28 -19.62 21.23
N THR A 85 -7.50 -19.26 20.79
CA THR A 85 -7.75 -18.67 19.47
C THR A 85 -8.03 -17.18 19.67
N VAL A 86 -7.32 -16.34 18.94
CA VAL A 86 -7.47 -14.88 19.03
C VAL A 86 -7.84 -14.32 17.68
N ASP A 87 -8.97 -13.62 17.64
CA ASP A 87 -9.36 -12.82 16.50
C ASP A 87 -8.90 -11.39 16.72
N ALA A 88 -8.23 -10.81 15.73
CA ALA A 88 -7.72 -9.47 15.79
C ALA A 88 -8.02 -8.69 14.51
N ILE A 89 -8.09 -7.38 14.65
CA ILE A 89 -8.23 -6.45 13.54
C ILE A 89 -7.01 -5.55 13.53
N MET A 90 -6.35 -5.50 12.39
CA MET A 90 -5.15 -4.70 12.23
C MET A 90 -5.44 -3.49 11.33
N TYR A 91 -5.00 -2.33 11.79
CA TYR A 91 -5.01 -1.08 11.03
C TYR A 91 -3.59 -0.76 10.59
N TRP A 92 -3.40 -0.61 9.30
CA TRP A 92 -2.08 -0.31 8.75
C TRP A 92 -2.17 0.63 7.56
N ARG A 93 -1.09 1.33 7.26
CA ARG A 93 -0.97 2.19 6.08
C ARG A 93 0.43 2.12 5.50
N ILE A 94 0.55 2.39 4.21
CA ILE A 94 1.84 2.48 3.54
C ILE A 94 2.36 3.92 3.71
N VAL A 95 3.52 4.06 4.33
CA VAL A 95 4.19 5.35 4.55
C VAL A 95 5.11 5.69 3.40
N ASP A 96 5.90 4.73 2.93
CA ASP A 96 6.83 4.88 1.82
C ASP A 96 6.39 4.03 0.64
N ALA A 97 5.68 4.66 -0.30
CA ALA A 97 5.18 4.00 -1.49
C ALA A 97 6.32 3.52 -2.43
N GLY A 98 7.46 4.21 -2.45
CA GLY A 98 8.59 3.85 -3.29
C GLY A 98 9.24 2.54 -2.87
N ARG A 99 9.56 2.41 -1.59
CA ARG A 99 10.14 1.19 -1.03
C ARG A 99 9.14 0.04 -1.08
N ALA A 100 7.90 0.30 -0.74
CA ALA A 100 6.84 -0.69 -0.77
C ALA A 100 6.75 -1.33 -2.17
N ALA A 101 6.62 -0.53 -3.23
CA ALA A 101 6.46 -1.03 -4.59
C ALA A 101 7.62 -1.90 -5.10
N ILE A 102 8.84 -1.66 -4.62
CA ILE A 102 10.02 -2.39 -5.09
C ILE A 102 10.29 -3.64 -4.27
N GLN A 103 10.03 -3.58 -2.95
CA GLN A 103 10.44 -4.61 -2.01
C GLN A 103 9.36 -5.65 -1.74
N VAL A 104 8.08 -5.30 -1.91
CA VAL A 104 6.96 -6.15 -1.50
C VAL A 104 5.99 -6.34 -2.65
N VAL A 105 5.77 -7.59 -3.06
CA VAL A 105 4.80 -7.93 -4.10
C VAL A 105 3.37 -7.90 -3.56
N ASN A 106 3.16 -8.39 -2.35
CA ASN A 106 1.85 -8.43 -1.71
C ASN A 106 1.91 -7.88 -0.28
N PHE A 107 1.52 -6.61 -0.13
CA PHE A 107 1.56 -5.90 1.14
C PHE A 107 0.67 -6.54 2.20
N THR A 108 -0.53 -6.94 1.82
CA THR A 108 -1.50 -7.51 2.75
C THR A 108 -0.97 -8.80 3.37
N GLN A 109 -0.44 -9.70 2.56
CA GLN A 109 0.13 -10.96 3.05
C GLN A 109 1.37 -10.74 3.92
N ALA A 110 2.26 -9.82 3.52
CA ALA A 110 3.46 -9.52 4.29
C ALA A 110 3.13 -8.96 5.67
N VAL A 111 2.19 -8.02 5.73
CA VAL A 111 1.76 -7.39 6.98
C VAL A 111 1.00 -8.39 7.86
N MET A 112 0.12 -9.23 7.28
CA MET A 112 -0.57 -10.31 8.00
C MET A 112 0.42 -11.30 8.61
N GLY A 113 1.40 -11.76 7.85
CA GLY A 113 2.41 -12.70 8.33
C GLY A 113 3.23 -12.12 9.49
N ALA A 114 3.63 -10.86 9.38
CA ALA A 114 4.35 -10.17 10.45
C ALA A 114 3.48 -10.01 11.72
N ALA A 115 2.21 -9.65 11.56
CA ALA A 115 1.28 -9.49 12.67
C ALA A 115 0.97 -10.83 13.35
N GLN A 116 0.74 -11.89 12.61
CA GLN A 116 0.51 -13.24 13.15
C GLN A 116 1.72 -13.74 13.92
N GLY A 117 2.93 -13.56 13.39
CA GLY A 117 4.17 -13.91 14.06
C GLY A 117 4.38 -13.14 15.37
N GLY A 118 4.18 -11.82 15.34
CA GLY A 118 4.27 -10.98 16.52
C GLY A 118 3.24 -11.32 17.60
N LEU A 119 2.00 -11.57 17.18
CA LEU A 119 0.93 -11.96 18.12
C LEU A 119 1.21 -13.31 18.76
N ARG A 120 1.67 -14.30 17.99
CA ARG A 120 2.06 -15.62 18.49
C ARG A 120 3.18 -15.52 19.53
N ASP A 121 4.19 -14.67 19.27
CA ASP A 121 5.31 -14.47 20.20
C ASP A 121 4.84 -13.80 21.50
N ILE A 122 3.98 -12.80 21.43
CA ILE A 122 3.41 -12.13 22.61
C ILE A 122 2.57 -13.11 23.45
N ILE A 123 1.70 -13.91 22.81
CA ILE A 123 0.85 -14.88 23.51
C ILE A 123 1.71 -15.96 24.14
N GLY A 124 2.70 -16.50 23.43
CA GLY A 124 3.59 -17.56 23.95
C GLY A 124 4.48 -17.15 25.12
N ARG A 125 4.73 -15.85 25.29
CA ARG A 125 5.51 -15.31 26.42
C ARG A 125 4.69 -14.95 27.65
N ASN A 126 3.39 -14.81 27.50
CA ASN A 126 2.49 -14.38 28.57
C ASN A 126 1.61 -15.53 29.07
N ASP A 127 1.28 -15.47 30.36
CA ASP A 127 0.31 -16.37 30.96
C ASP A 127 -1.12 -15.97 30.55
N LEU A 128 -2.03 -16.94 30.52
CA LEU A 128 -3.42 -16.72 30.11
C LEU A 128 -4.12 -15.65 30.97
N SER A 129 -3.85 -15.60 32.27
CA SER A 129 -4.39 -14.61 33.19
C SER A 129 -4.00 -13.18 32.84
N THR A 130 -2.76 -12.98 32.39
CA THR A 130 -2.23 -11.67 31.95
C THR A 130 -2.91 -11.20 30.65
N VAL A 131 -3.07 -12.10 29.67
CA VAL A 131 -3.75 -11.80 28.42
C VAL A 131 -5.21 -11.40 28.65
N LEU A 132 -5.92 -12.10 29.53
CA LEU A 132 -7.30 -11.80 29.87
C LEU A 132 -7.48 -10.50 30.64
N SER A 133 -6.57 -10.17 31.54
CA SER A 133 -6.61 -8.92 32.31
C SER A 133 -6.37 -7.69 31.43
N GLN A 134 -5.42 -7.77 30.50
CA GLN A 134 -5.16 -6.69 29.53
C GLN A 134 -6.35 -6.45 28.59
N ARG A 135 -7.03 -7.52 28.17
CA ARG A 135 -8.24 -7.39 27.36
C ARG A 135 -9.36 -6.64 28.12
N ARG A 136 -9.57 -6.95 29.41
CA ARG A 136 -10.58 -6.25 30.24
C ARG A 136 -10.25 -4.76 30.37
N ALA A 137 -9.01 -4.42 30.67
CA ALA A 137 -8.56 -3.03 30.79
C ALA A 137 -8.74 -2.25 29.46
N ALA A 138 -8.48 -2.86 28.31
CA ALA A 138 -8.68 -2.26 27.01
C ALA A 138 -10.17 -2.02 26.67
N VAL A 139 -11.05 -2.95 27.05
CA VAL A 139 -12.51 -2.81 26.87
C VAL A 139 -13.08 -1.71 27.78
N ASP A 140 -12.60 -1.64 29.02
CA ASP A 140 -13.06 -0.62 29.97
C ASP A 140 -12.62 0.79 29.56
N SER A 141 -11.39 0.94 29.04
CA SER A 141 -10.92 2.21 28.49
C SER A 141 -11.70 2.66 27.24
N ALA A 142 -12.07 1.72 26.37
CA ALA A 142 -12.88 2.01 25.19
C ALA A 142 -14.36 2.37 25.52
N ARG A 143 -14.86 1.94 26.67
CA ARG A 143 -16.20 2.32 27.16
C ARG A 143 -16.24 3.68 27.84
N ALA A 144 -15.10 4.14 28.34
CA ALA A 144 -14.97 5.41 29.07
C ALA A 144 -14.69 6.61 28.13
N ALA A 145 -14.42 6.37 26.85
CA ALA A 145 -14.21 7.37 25.81
C ALA A 145 -15.47 7.57 24.95
#